data_f6d36c9b58cfad07488756383f3def89
#
_entry.id   f6d36c9b58cfad07488756383f3def89
#
_cell.length_a   1.000
_cell.length_b   1.000
_cell.length_c   1.000
_cell.angle_alpha   90.00
_cell.angle_beta   90.00
_cell.angle_gamma   90.00
#
_symmetry.space_group_name_H-M   'P 1'
#
loop_
_entity.id
_entity.type
_entity.pdbx_description
1 polymer ?
#
loop_
_entity_poly.entity_id
_entity_poly.type
_entity_poly.pdbx_seq_one_letter_code
_entity_poly.pdbx_strand_id
1 'polypeptide(L)'
;MMKLKQILASVLCVMALGGCAALERTEPVRTPQTIITQHVTVEQVKDAIINAGQGRDWIMSVAGPGVINATQNIRKHSVTVRINYSERNYSINYVSSVNLLASDGEIHRSYNHWVNNLDKDIQKKLAVMAASPSK
;
A
#
# COMPACT_ATOMS: atom_id res chain seq x y z
N MET A 1 -45.09 16.99 23.62
CA MET A 1 -43.67 17.16 24.05
C MET A 1 -42.80 15.98 23.71
N MET A 2 -43.22 14.76 23.94
CA MET A 2 -42.42 13.59 23.58
C MET A 2 -42.17 13.42 22.08
N LYS A 3 -43.14 13.81 21.25
CA LYS A 3 -43.01 13.72 19.78
C LYS A 3 -41.93 14.63 19.22
N LEU A 4 -41.68 15.78 19.84
CA LEU A 4 -40.64 16.69 19.39
C LEU A 4 -39.24 16.16 19.61
N LYS A 5 -39.02 15.46 20.73
CA LYS A 5 -37.73 14.83 21.03
C LYS A 5 -37.43 13.67 20.09
N GLN A 6 -38.45 12.92 19.68
CA GLN A 6 -38.27 11.81 18.74
C GLN A 6 -37.91 12.30 17.33
N ILE A 7 -38.50 13.41 16.91
CA ILE A 7 -38.23 14.02 15.60
C ILE A 7 -36.79 14.54 15.54
N LEU A 8 -36.31 15.17 16.61
CA LEU A 8 -34.93 15.67 16.70
C LEU A 8 -33.91 14.52 16.66
N ALA A 9 -34.17 13.40 17.29
CA ALA A 9 -33.31 12.25 17.26
C ALA A 9 -33.20 11.64 15.85
N SER A 10 -34.31 11.64 15.11
CA SER A 10 -34.34 11.13 13.73
C SER A 10 -33.50 11.99 12.78
N VAL A 11 -33.57 13.32 12.96
CA VAL A 11 -32.79 14.25 12.12
C VAL A 11 -31.28 14.08 12.35
N LEU A 12 -30.87 13.85 13.59
CA LEU A 12 -29.47 13.62 13.91
C LEU A 12 -28.92 12.34 13.25
N CYS A 13 -29.71 11.28 13.22
CA CYS A 13 -29.28 10.03 12.58
C CYS A 13 -29.08 10.19 11.07
N VAL A 14 -29.92 10.98 10.39
CA VAL A 14 -29.79 11.22 8.95
C VAL A 14 -28.51 11.98 8.62
N MET A 15 -28.12 12.95 9.45
CA MET A 15 -26.89 13.71 9.24
C MET A 15 -25.63 12.86 9.45
N ALA A 16 -25.65 11.94 10.40
CA ALA A 16 -24.54 11.04 10.63
C ALA A 16 -24.30 10.09 9.44
N LEU A 17 -25.38 9.60 8.81
CA LEU A 17 -25.29 8.74 7.63
C LEU A 17 -24.73 9.48 6.41
N GLY A 18 -25.07 10.75 6.23
CA GLY A 18 -24.55 11.55 5.14
C GLY A 18 -23.04 11.81 5.28
N GLY A 19 -22.53 11.99 6.50
CA GLY A 19 -21.10 12.18 6.75
C GLY A 19 -20.27 10.94 6.46
N CYS A 20 -20.78 9.75 6.75
CA CYS A 20 -20.07 8.49 6.49
C CYS A 20 -19.90 8.22 5.00
N ALA A 21 -20.89 8.56 4.17
CA ALA A 21 -20.83 8.31 2.72
C ALA A 21 -19.71 9.11 2.04
N ALA A 22 -19.40 10.30 2.52
CA ALA A 22 -18.38 11.16 1.93
C ALA A 22 -16.95 10.65 2.19
N LEU A 23 -16.75 9.80 3.21
CA LEU A 23 -15.42 9.30 3.61
C LEU A 23 -15.08 7.95 3.00
N GLU A 24 -16.00 7.32 2.24
CA GLU A 24 -15.79 5.97 1.72
C GLU A 24 -14.72 5.87 0.63
N ARG A 25 -14.37 6.96 -0.01
CA ARG A 25 -13.40 6.97 -1.11
C ARG A 25 -11.96 6.91 -0.65
N THR A 26 -11.68 7.38 0.55
CA THR A 26 -10.33 7.42 1.09
C THR A 26 -10.20 6.54 2.32
N GLU A 27 -8.99 6.10 2.55
CA GLU A 27 -8.59 5.30 3.70
C GLU A 27 -7.27 5.85 4.23
N PRO A 28 -6.93 5.57 5.48
CA PRO A 28 -5.58 5.88 5.96
C PRO A 28 -4.53 5.23 5.07
N VAL A 29 -3.49 5.97 4.76
CA VAL A 29 -2.38 5.47 3.95
C VAL A 29 -1.76 4.26 4.65
N ARG A 30 -1.71 3.12 3.95
CA ARG A 30 -1.07 1.92 4.46
C ARG A 30 0.41 1.93 4.16
N THR A 31 1.19 1.55 5.17
CA THR A 31 2.64 1.39 5.05
C THR A 31 2.98 -0.02 5.47
N PRO A 32 2.94 -0.99 4.53
CA PRO A 32 3.28 -2.37 4.87
C PRO A 32 4.70 -2.45 5.42
N GLN A 33 4.83 -3.10 6.58
CA GLN A 33 6.11 -3.39 7.20
C GLN A 33 6.14 -4.90 7.41
N THR A 34 6.94 -5.59 6.63
CA THR A 34 6.91 -7.04 6.55
C THR A 34 8.22 -7.63 7.04
N ILE A 35 8.10 -8.58 7.95
CA ILE A 35 9.25 -9.34 8.45
C ILE A 35 9.50 -10.52 7.52
N ILE A 36 10.76 -10.70 7.11
CA ILE A 36 11.17 -11.81 6.27
C ILE A 36 11.58 -12.96 7.19
N THR A 37 10.83 -14.05 7.12
CA THR A 37 11.09 -15.23 7.95
C THR A 37 11.97 -16.28 7.25
N GLN A 38 12.11 -16.18 5.94
CA GLN A 38 12.94 -17.09 5.16
C GLN A 38 14.42 -16.73 5.28
N HIS A 39 15.28 -17.71 5.10
CA HIS A 39 16.72 -17.50 4.99
C HIS A 39 17.06 -17.10 3.56
N VAL A 40 17.21 -15.82 3.34
CA VAL A 40 17.53 -15.23 2.02
C VAL A 40 18.65 -14.22 2.18
N THR A 41 19.36 -13.97 1.09
CA THR A 41 20.37 -12.91 1.06
C THR A 41 19.72 -11.58 0.74
N VAL A 42 20.40 -10.47 1.04
CA VAL A 42 19.90 -9.14 0.69
C VAL A 42 19.70 -8.99 -0.83
N GLU A 43 20.55 -9.64 -1.64
CA GLU A 43 20.39 -9.63 -3.10
C GLU A 43 19.13 -10.38 -3.54
N GLN A 44 18.81 -11.48 -2.87
CA GLN A 44 17.55 -12.18 -3.14
C GLN A 44 16.33 -11.35 -2.77
N VAL A 45 16.40 -10.60 -1.67
CA VAL A 45 15.32 -9.68 -1.31
C VAL A 45 15.16 -8.60 -2.37
N LYS A 46 16.25 -8.00 -2.82
CA LYS A 46 16.23 -7.01 -3.90
C LYS A 46 15.57 -7.57 -5.15
N ASP A 47 15.99 -8.76 -5.59
CA ASP A 47 15.44 -9.39 -6.79
C ASP A 47 13.96 -9.71 -6.62
N ALA A 48 13.54 -10.18 -5.45
CA ALA A 48 12.13 -10.45 -5.16
C ALA A 48 11.28 -9.18 -5.29
N ILE A 49 11.77 -8.07 -4.74
CA ILE A 49 11.06 -6.79 -4.81
C ILE A 49 10.94 -6.32 -6.25
N ILE A 50 12.03 -6.33 -6.99
CA ILE A 50 12.05 -5.87 -8.39
C ILE A 50 11.13 -6.74 -9.24
N ASN A 51 11.25 -8.05 -9.13
CA ASN A 51 10.44 -8.98 -9.92
C ASN A 51 8.95 -8.86 -9.60
N ALA A 52 8.61 -8.74 -8.32
CA ALA A 52 7.22 -8.56 -7.91
C ALA A 52 6.62 -7.27 -8.46
N GLY A 53 7.36 -6.18 -8.39
CA GLY A 53 6.91 -4.89 -8.91
C GLY A 53 6.73 -4.91 -10.42
N GLN A 54 7.70 -5.44 -11.14
CA GLN A 54 7.64 -5.54 -12.59
C GLN A 54 6.47 -6.41 -13.06
N GLY A 55 6.13 -7.44 -12.31
CA GLY A 55 5.00 -8.31 -12.65
C GLY A 55 3.65 -7.62 -12.62
N ARG A 56 3.55 -6.45 -11.99
CA ARG A 56 2.34 -5.63 -11.97
C ARG A 56 2.57 -4.25 -12.59
N ASP A 57 3.56 -4.14 -13.45
CA ASP A 57 3.87 -2.94 -14.22
C ASP A 57 4.31 -1.74 -13.38
N TRP A 58 4.84 -2.00 -12.19
CA TRP A 58 5.55 -0.95 -11.46
C TRP A 58 6.89 -0.68 -12.14
N ILE A 59 7.25 0.58 -12.23
CA ILE A 59 8.57 1.00 -12.73
C ILE A 59 9.51 1.01 -11.53
N MET A 60 10.46 0.08 -11.54
CA MET A 60 11.36 -0.14 -10.41
C MET A 60 12.71 0.54 -10.66
N SER A 61 13.22 1.25 -9.67
CA SER A 61 14.48 1.99 -9.77
C SER A 61 15.28 1.83 -8.47
N VAL A 62 16.48 1.31 -8.58
CA VAL A 62 17.38 1.18 -7.41
C VAL A 62 17.92 2.57 -7.06
N ALA A 63 17.61 3.04 -5.86
CA ALA A 63 18.02 4.37 -5.39
C ALA A 63 19.31 4.34 -4.57
N GLY A 64 19.69 3.18 -4.07
CA GLY A 64 20.89 3.00 -3.26
C GLY A 64 20.84 1.65 -2.55
N PRO A 65 21.85 1.33 -1.72
CA PRO A 65 21.82 0.09 -0.95
C PRO A 65 20.59 0.04 -0.05
N GLY A 66 19.79 -1.02 -0.20
CA GLY A 66 18.60 -1.20 0.62
C GLY A 66 17.43 -0.27 0.30
N VAL A 67 17.46 0.41 -0.85
CA VAL A 67 16.41 1.37 -1.23
C VAL A 67 16.03 1.20 -2.70
N ILE A 68 14.74 0.97 -2.94
CA ILE A 68 14.17 0.91 -4.29
C ILE A 68 13.00 1.87 -4.35
N ASN A 69 12.97 2.71 -5.38
CA ASN A 69 11.79 3.52 -5.68
C ASN A 69 10.95 2.79 -6.72
N ALA A 70 9.63 2.83 -6.54
CA ALA A 70 8.70 2.17 -7.44
C ALA A 70 7.59 3.14 -7.80
N THR A 71 7.28 3.24 -9.09
CA THR A 71 6.24 4.13 -9.60
C THR A 71 5.20 3.31 -10.36
N GLN A 72 3.93 3.56 -10.05
CA GLN A 72 2.80 2.96 -10.74
C GLN A 72 2.05 4.04 -11.48
N ASN A 73 1.83 3.82 -12.77
CA ASN A 73 1.03 4.72 -13.60
C ASN A 73 -0.17 3.94 -14.13
N ILE A 74 -1.37 4.31 -13.71
CA ILE A 74 -2.62 3.69 -14.15
C ILE A 74 -3.56 4.80 -14.61
N ARG A 75 -3.77 4.88 -15.92
CA ARG A 75 -4.60 5.93 -16.54
C ARG A 75 -4.09 7.31 -16.15
N LYS A 76 -4.92 8.11 -15.45
CA LYS A 76 -4.57 9.46 -14.99
C LYS A 76 -3.98 9.48 -13.58
N HIS A 77 -3.81 8.30 -12.97
CA HIS A 77 -3.30 8.19 -11.61
C HIS A 77 -1.83 7.81 -11.63
N SER A 78 -1.05 8.37 -10.73
CA SER A 78 0.32 7.91 -10.53
C SER A 78 0.67 7.94 -9.05
N VAL A 79 1.55 7.04 -8.65
CA VAL A 79 2.04 6.99 -7.28
C VAL A 79 3.49 6.51 -7.28
N THR A 80 4.27 7.11 -6.40
CA THR A 80 5.64 6.67 -6.14
C THR A 80 5.74 6.23 -4.70
N VAL A 81 6.33 5.06 -4.51
CA VAL A 81 6.65 4.54 -3.18
C VAL A 81 8.15 4.31 -3.06
N ARG A 82 8.64 4.33 -1.84
CA ARG A 82 10.03 3.97 -1.53
C ARG A 82 10.02 2.71 -0.71
N ILE A 83 10.73 1.69 -1.18
CA ILE A 83 10.84 0.42 -0.50
C ILE A 83 12.21 0.34 0.15
N ASN A 84 12.21 0.32 1.48
CA ASN A 84 13.43 0.09 2.26
C ASN A 84 13.49 -1.38 2.60
N TYR A 85 14.64 -2.01 2.41
CA TYR A 85 14.74 -3.44 2.62
C TYR A 85 16.10 -3.85 3.21
N SER A 86 16.06 -4.99 3.86
CA SER A 86 17.23 -5.71 4.34
C SER A 86 16.96 -7.20 4.13
N GLU A 87 17.86 -8.06 4.58
CA GLU A 87 17.62 -9.51 4.54
C GLU A 87 16.53 -9.95 5.53
N ARG A 88 16.12 -9.10 6.47
CA ARG A 88 15.20 -9.45 7.55
C ARG A 88 13.84 -8.79 7.45
N ASN A 89 13.73 -7.69 6.71
CA ASN A 89 12.46 -6.99 6.61
C ASN A 89 12.45 -6.03 5.44
N TYR A 90 11.26 -5.55 5.11
CA TYR A 90 11.10 -4.44 4.17
C TYR A 90 9.87 -3.63 4.54
N SER A 91 9.85 -2.38 4.07
CA SER A 91 8.69 -1.50 4.22
C SER A 91 8.40 -0.81 2.89
N ILE A 92 7.11 -0.57 2.64
CA ILE A 92 6.65 0.13 1.43
C ILE A 92 6.08 1.46 1.87
N ASN A 93 6.80 2.55 1.57
CA ASN A 93 6.49 3.87 2.08
C ASN A 93 5.97 4.78 0.98
N TYR A 94 4.87 5.47 1.24
CA TYR A 94 4.31 6.45 0.32
C TYR A 94 5.27 7.64 0.17
N VAL A 95 5.48 8.09 -1.08
CA VAL A 95 6.29 9.29 -1.36
C VAL A 95 5.42 10.39 -1.95
N SER A 96 4.75 10.12 -3.06
CA SER A 96 3.94 11.12 -3.76
C SER A 96 2.92 10.45 -4.66
N SER A 97 1.90 11.21 -5.05
CA SER A 97 0.87 10.69 -5.96
C SER A 97 0.20 11.83 -6.72
N VAL A 98 -0.48 11.46 -7.81
CA VAL A 98 -1.29 12.36 -8.63
C VAL A 98 -2.68 11.72 -8.79
N ASN A 99 -3.73 12.51 -8.54
CA ASN A 99 -5.13 12.11 -8.68
C ASN A 99 -5.54 10.93 -7.80
N LEU A 100 -4.98 10.82 -6.60
CA LEU A 100 -5.34 9.78 -5.62
C LEU A 100 -5.91 10.37 -4.34
N LEU A 101 -6.34 11.64 -4.36
CA LEU A 101 -7.00 12.30 -3.23
C LEU A 101 -6.15 12.28 -1.95
N ALA A 102 -4.84 12.28 -2.08
CA ALA A 102 -3.94 12.23 -0.93
C ALA A 102 -4.03 13.54 -0.13
N SER A 103 -4.35 13.43 1.16
CA SER A 103 -4.51 14.58 2.06
C SER A 103 -4.57 14.08 3.50
N ASP A 104 -3.82 14.73 4.39
CA ASP A 104 -3.91 14.51 5.84
C ASP A 104 -3.81 13.03 6.26
N GLY A 105 -2.90 12.29 5.64
CA GLY A 105 -2.70 10.87 5.97
C GLY A 105 -3.72 9.92 5.37
N GLU A 106 -4.62 10.43 4.52
CA GLU A 106 -5.64 9.66 3.80
C GLU A 106 -5.31 9.61 2.32
N ILE A 107 -5.75 8.56 1.64
CA ILE A 107 -5.55 8.38 0.21
C ILE A 107 -6.68 7.53 -0.35
N HIS A 108 -6.92 7.63 -1.65
CA HIS A 108 -7.92 6.79 -2.32
C HIS A 108 -7.59 5.31 -2.07
N ARG A 109 -8.60 4.53 -1.75
CA ARG A 109 -8.45 3.10 -1.39
C ARG A 109 -7.73 2.25 -2.44
N SER A 110 -7.74 2.68 -3.70
CA SER A 110 -7.03 1.98 -4.77
C SER A 110 -5.53 1.88 -4.49
N TYR A 111 -4.93 2.93 -3.91
CA TYR A 111 -3.53 2.91 -3.51
C TYR A 111 -3.24 1.74 -2.56
N ASN A 112 -4.07 1.60 -1.52
CA ASN A 112 -3.89 0.54 -0.54
C ASN A 112 -4.00 -0.85 -1.18
N HIS A 113 -4.89 -1.01 -2.15
CA HIS A 113 -4.99 -2.24 -2.93
C HIS A 113 -3.69 -2.54 -3.68
N TRP A 114 -3.15 -1.54 -4.38
CA TRP A 114 -1.94 -1.73 -5.17
C TRP A 114 -0.75 -2.10 -4.29
N VAL A 115 -0.61 -1.44 -3.16
CA VAL A 115 0.49 -1.67 -2.21
C VAL A 115 0.34 -3.02 -1.53
N ASN A 116 -0.87 -3.40 -1.16
CA ASN A 116 -1.13 -4.71 -0.57
C ASN A 116 -0.82 -5.85 -1.56
N ASN A 117 -1.17 -5.66 -2.82
CA ASN A 117 -0.84 -6.64 -3.86
C ASN A 117 0.66 -6.76 -4.06
N LEU A 118 1.36 -5.63 -4.05
CA LEU A 118 2.82 -5.61 -4.16
C LEU A 118 3.45 -6.37 -2.99
N ASP A 119 3.00 -6.11 -1.77
CA ASP A 119 3.48 -6.79 -0.58
C ASP A 119 3.27 -8.31 -0.67
N LYS A 120 2.09 -8.74 -1.06
CA LYS A 120 1.79 -10.16 -1.23
C LYS A 120 2.68 -10.81 -2.28
N ASP A 121 2.90 -10.14 -3.39
CA ASP A 121 3.72 -10.66 -4.47
C ASP A 121 5.19 -10.76 -4.07
N ILE A 122 5.69 -9.80 -3.31
CA ILE A 122 7.05 -9.87 -2.77
C ILE A 122 7.18 -11.09 -1.85
N GLN A 123 6.20 -11.31 -0.97
CA GLN A 123 6.22 -12.46 -0.06
C GLN A 123 6.22 -13.78 -0.83
N LYS A 124 5.44 -13.87 -1.91
CA LYS A 124 5.41 -15.06 -2.76
C LYS A 124 6.77 -15.30 -3.43
N LYS A 125 7.39 -14.25 -3.93
CA LYS A 125 8.72 -14.36 -4.57
C LYS A 125 9.77 -14.81 -3.57
N LEU A 126 9.73 -14.29 -2.36
CA LEU A 126 10.66 -14.70 -1.30
C LEU A 126 10.48 -16.17 -0.93
N ALA A 127 9.24 -16.64 -0.87
CA ALA A 127 8.95 -18.04 -0.56
C ALA A 127 9.50 -18.96 -1.65
N VAL A 128 9.38 -18.58 -2.90
CA VAL A 128 9.93 -19.37 -4.04
C VAL A 128 11.46 -19.39 -3.97
N MET A 129 12.09 -18.26 -3.71
CA MET A 129 13.56 -18.18 -3.64
C MET A 129 14.13 -19.01 -2.49
N ALA A 130 13.44 -18.99 -1.33
CA ALA A 130 13.87 -19.76 -0.17
C ALA A 130 13.73 -21.27 -0.40
N ALA A 131 12.75 -21.68 -1.22
CA ALA A 131 12.53 -23.09 -1.55
C ALA A 131 13.51 -23.61 -2.62
N SER A 132 14.15 -22.70 -3.37
CA SER A 132 15.10 -23.08 -4.42
C SER A 132 16.47 -23.34 -3.82
N PRO A 133 17.16 -24.45 -4.20
CA PRO A 133 18.52 -24.69 -3.72
C PRO A 133 19.44 -23.56 -4.15
N SER A 134 20.21 -23.03 -3.22
CA SER A 134 21.22 -22.03 -3.57
C SER A 134 22.39 -22.73 -4.27
N LYS A 135 22.89 -22.10 -5.31
CA LYS A 135 24.04 -22.62 -6.06
C LYS A 135 25.27 -21.81 -5.79
#